data_47e376a77d36b36358206e9e1080c009
#
_entry.id   47e376a77d36b36358206e9e1080c009
#
_cell.length_a   1.000
_cell.length_b   1.000
_cell.length_c   1.000
_cell.angle_alpha   90.00
_cell.angle_beta   90.00
_cell.angle_gamma   90.00
#
_symmetry.space_group_name_H-M   'P 1'
#
loop_
_entity.id
_entity.type
_entity.pdbx_description
1 polymer ?
#
loop_
_entity_poly.entity_id
_entity_poly.type
_entity_poly.pdbx_seq_one_letter_code
_entity_poly.pdbx_strand_id
1 'polypeptide(L)'
;MSVPNRTLLLIFVSALSFYLLFNSQIPVTDPVEANYALTAKEMMESGDWLSPRIYGEFWFDKPVITYWLIGLSYVIFGVNEFAARFPSALFSAGSVTLAYWFAFRLYGHRQVAFLAALVLGTSLEYWVLARMIITDAILFFFTSTALASFYLGLRHQRQGWFILAYASTGLAVLTKGPVGLVLPGMIVGAYVLVSRQWNLLSRLYLFRGLVVFLAVAAPWYWVMYTIHGMDFVNTFLGLHNYLRATVSEHPQDNVFYYYLVLFPVSLLPWSGVLVGALMSRRLTAPAHSVYLLTWIAVIVVFYSLMATKYLTYVFPASFPAAILIGYYLQQFRIMAGRRRWLWLSVPACLQFILFGLGTKWLAEGNWLVLYGAVIAAVMGIVWLQLRGKVRLLPETVAFATVVISMIVIAYGLIPVAESRSGKEAVQSIPAQAELAIYGYYSTSAVFYTGITARLLSDEVESGGDVWSKKYNIPQISFSELQLRIHQSRDIYLLVRPTNLSDFLHSPLANQFHQTGEYRKFLLYKRNESL
;
A
#
# COMPACT_ATOMS: atom_id res chain seq x y z
N MET A 1 22.41 -19.53 -16.88
CA MET A 1 22.65 -19.94 -15.48
C MET A 1 21.32 -19.90 -14.73
N SER A 2 21.01 -20.96 -13.96
CA SER A 2 19.82 -21.00 -13.11
C SER A 2 20.15 -20.42 -11.74
N VAL A 3 19.19 -19.71 -11.14
CA VAL A 3 19.31 -19.31 -9.74
C VAL A 3 19.06 -20.53 -8.86
N PRO A 4 19.87 -20.79 -7.82
CA PRO A 4 19.59 -21.87 -6.91
C PRO A 4 18.26 -21.62 -6.16
N ASN A 5 17.35 -22.59 -6.16
CA ASN A 5 16.06 -22.50 -5.47
C ASN A 5 16.20 -22.16 -3.99
N ARG A 6 17.25 -22.68 -3.34
CA ARG A 6 17.56 -22.36 -1.93
C ARG A 6 17.78 -20.85 -1.67
N THR A 7 18.46 -20.15 -2.61
CA THR A 7 18.68 -18.70 -2.46
C THR A 7 17.36 -17.94 -2.57
N LEU A 8 16.49 -18.30 -3.52
CA LEU A 8 15.18 -17.67 -3.68
C LEU A 8 14.31 -17.91 -2.43
N LEU A 9 14.31 -19.14 -1.91
CA LEU A 9 13.56 -19.47 -0.71
C LEU A 9 14.07 -18.69 0.52
N LEU A 10 15.38 -18.57 0.70
CA LEU A 10 15.95 -17.80 1.81
C LEU A 10 15.58 -16.32 1.74
N ILE A 11 15.65 -15.71 0.54
CA ILE A 11 15.25 -14.31 0.36
C ILE A 11 13.76 -14.14 0.66
N PHE A 12 12.93 -15.05 0.14
CA PHE A 12 11.49 -15.02 0.35
C PHE A 12 11.13 -15.12 1.84
N VAL A 13 11.67 -16.15 2.53
CA VAL A 13 11.40 -16.38 3.97
C VAL A 13 11.90 -15.22 4.81
N SER A 14 13.10 -14.69 4.53
CA SER A 14 13.65 -13.54 5.27
C SER A 14 12.80 -12.29 5.10
N ALA A 15 12.38 -11.99 3.87
CA ALA A 15 11.51 -10.84 3.58
C ALA A 15 10.12 -11.02 4.21
N LEU A 16 9.53 -12.21 4.08
CA LEU A 16 8.22 -12.51 4.66
C LEU A 16 8.25 -12.38 6.19
N SER A 17 9.27 -12.96 6.84
CA SER A 17 9.44 -12.84 8.30
C SER A 17 9.55 -11.38 8.72
N PHE A 18 10.33 -10.57 8.00
CA PHE A 18 10.45 -9.14 8.27
C PHE A 18 9.12 -8.39 8.15
N TYR A 19 8.33 -8.67 7.10
CA TYR A 19 7.05 -7.98 6.88
C TYR A 19 5.93 -8.45 7.79
N LEU A 20 6.00 -9.67 8.32
CA LEU A 20 5.00 -10.19 9.27
C LEU A 20 5.22 -9.74 10.72
N LEU A 21 6.45 -9.29 11.07
CA LEU A 21 6.74 -8.81 12.42
C LEU A 21 5.80 -7.65 12.80
N PHE A 22 5.20 -7.74 13.98
CA PHE A 22 4.25 -6.78 14.58
C PHE A 22 2.88 -6.66 13.88
N ASN A 23 2.60 -7.38 12.77
CA ASN A 23 1.33 -7.23 12.06
C ASN A 23 0.09 -7.54 12.91
N SER A 24 0.21 -8.43 13.90
CA SER A 24 -0.88 -8.74 14.85
C SER A 24 -1.09 -7.66 15.91
N GLN A 25 -0.12 -6.77 16.12
CA GLN A 25 -0.18 -5.72 17.14
C GLN A 25 -0.68 -4.38 16.58
N ILE A 26 -0.59 -4.20 15.26
CA ILE A 26 -1.06 -2.96 14.60
C ILE A 26 -2.58 -3.10 14.40
N PRO A 27 -3.43 -2.31 15.06
CA PRO A 27 -4.87 -2.38 14.84
C PRO A 27 -5.23 -1.97 13.41
N VAL A 28 -6.40 -2.41 12.94
CA VAL A 28 -6.95 -1.99 11.65
C VAL A 28 -7.29 -0.51 11.73
N THR A 29 -6.78 0.29 10.79
CA THR A 29 -6.88 1.76 10.81
C THR A 29 -7.97 2.29 9.87
N ASP A 30 -8.62 3.38 10.29
CA ASP A 30 -9.60 4.08 9.45
C ASP A 30 -8.92 5.07 8.48
N PRO A 31 -9.56 5.34 7.33
CA PRO A 31 -10.68 4.59 6.77
C PRO A 31 -10.22 3.44 5.84
N VAL A 32 -9.04 3.56 5.21
CA VAL A 32 -8.65 2.76 4.04
C VAL A 32 -8.45 1.28 4.38
N GLU A 33 -7.64 0.97 5.41
CA GLU A 33 -7.41 -0.43 5.81
C GLU A 33 -8.70 -1.09 6.28
N ALA A 34 -9.50 -0.35 7.07
CA ALA A 34 -10.76 -0.85 7.61
C ALA A 34 -11.76 -1.17 6.51
N ASN A 35 -11.81 -0.37 5.45
CA ASN A 35 -12.70 -0.64 4.32
C ASN A 35 -12.35 -1.97 3.62
N TYR A 36 -11.07 -2.23 3.34
CA TYR A 36 -10.67 -3.52 2.74
C TYR A 36 -10.88 -4.69 3.68
N ALA A 37 -10.54 -4.53 4.96
CA ALA A 37 -10.67 -5.57 5.97
C ALA A 37 -12.14 -5.95 6.19
N LEU A 38 -13.03 -4.96 6.33
CA LEU A 38 -14.46 -5.15 6.52
C LEU A 38 -15.11 -5.76 5.26
N THR A 39 -14.82 -5.23 4.07
CA THR A 39 -15.36 -5.78 2.82
C THR A 39 -15.02 -7.26 2.66
N ALA A 40 -13.77 -7.65 2.90
CA ALA A 40 -13.37 -9.06 2.84
C ALA A 40 -14.05 -9.91 3.92
N LYS A 41 -14.26 -9.37 5.12
CA LYS A 41 -14.99 -10.02 6.21
C LYS A 41 -16.46 -10.27 5.82
N GLU A 42 -17.16 -9.24 5.34
CA GLU A 42 -18.57 -9.33 4.93
C GLU A 42 -18.78 -10.28 3.74
N MET A 43 -17.87 -10.28 2.76
CA MET A 43 -17.90 -11.23 1.65
C MET A 43 -17.76 -12.68 2.14
N MET A 44 -16.86 -12.93 3.09
CA MET A 44 -16.66 -14.26 3.68
C MET A 44 -17.89 -14.69 4.51
N GLU A 45 -18.41 -13.81 5.37
CA GLU A 45 -19.53 -14.09 6.27
C GLU A 45 -20.86 -14.28 5.51
N SER A 46 -21.08 -13.51 4.43
CA SER A 46 -22.26 -13.66 3.57
C SER A 46 -22.20 -14.87 2.64
N GLY A 47 -21.01 -15.45 2.43
CA GLY A 47 -20.77 -16.49 1.43
C GLY A 47 -20.77 -15.99 -0.02
N ASP A 48 -21.00 -14.70 -0.26
CA ASP A 48 -20.93 -14.08 -1.59
C ASP A 48 -19.51 -13.62 -1.89
N TRP A 49 -18.73 -14.48 -2.52
CA TRP A 49 -17.34 -14.21 -2.91
C TRP A 49 -17.22 -13.41 -4.21
N LEU A 50 -18.33 -13.07 -4.87
CA LEU A 50 -18.32 -12.37 -6.16
C LEU A 50 -18.53 -10.87 -6.01
N SER A 51 -19.51 -10.46 -5.18
CA SER A 51 -19.94 -9.07 -5.06
C SER A 51 -19.40 -8.42 -3.79
N PRO A 52 -18.41 -7.52 -3.89
CA PRO A 52 -17.87 -6.80 -2.73
C PRO A 52 -18.96 -6.01 -2.00
N ARG A 53 -18.96 -6.06 -0.66
CA ARG A 53 -19.92 -5.39 0.23
C ARG A 53 -19.22 -4.63 1.33
N ILE A 54 -19.83 -3.54 1.77
CA ILE A 54 -19.45 -2.82 2.98
C ILE A 54 -20.73 -2.32 3.68
N TYR A 55 -20.82 -2.50 4.96
CA TYR A 55 -22.01 -2.16 5.78
C TYR A 55 -23.30 -2.86 5.32
N GLY A 56 -23.16 -4.08 4.78
CA GLY A 56 -24.25 -4.86 4.20
C GLY A 56 -24.63 -4.50 2.76
N GLU A 57 -24.17 -3.36 2.23
CA GLU A 57 -24.48 -2.86 0.90
C GLU A 57 -23.37 -3.16 -0.12
N PHE A 58 -23.73 -3.29 -1.41
CA PHE A 58 -22.74 -3.51 -2.47
C PHE A 58 -21.80 -2.31 -2.62
N TRP A 59 -20.50 -2.62 -2.73
CA TRP A 59 -19.47 -1.59 -2.82
C TRP A 59 -18.43 -1.88 -3.90
N PHE A 60 -18.47 -1.12 -4.99
CA PHE A 60 -17.70 -1.38 -6.20
C PHE A 60 -16.45 -0.47 -6.31
N ASP A 61 -15.70 -0.26 -5.22
CA ASP A 61 -14.47 0.55 -5.25
C ASP A 61 -13.31 -0.16 -5.95
N LYS A 62 -13.10 -1.44 -5.68
CA LYS A 62 -12.01 -2.24 -6.25
C LYS A 62 -12.51 -3.60 -6.73
N PRO A 63 -11.78 -4.21 -7.71
CA PRO A 63 -12.01 -5.60 -8.10
C PRO A 63 -11.62 -6.58 -6.98
N VAL A 64 -11.87 -7.83 -7.21
CA VAL A 64 -12.08 -8.88 -6.20
C VAL A 64 -10.80 -9.52 -5.63
N ILE A 65 -9.68 -9.54 -6.35
CA ILE A 65 -8.48 -10.33 -5.95
C ILE A 65 -8.02 -10.02 -4.53
N THR A 66 -7.96 -8.73 -4.16
CA THR A 66 -7.50 -8.33 -2.82
C THR A 66 -8.45 -8.86 -1.75
N TYR A 67 -9.76 -8.78 -1.96
CA TYR A 67 -10.76 -9.28 -1.03
C TYR A 67 -10.72 -10.81 -0.92
N TRP A 68 -10.56 -11.53 -2.03
CA TRP A 68 -10.39 -12.98 -2.01
C TRP A 68 -9.17 -13.42 -1.21
N LEU A 69 -8.03 -12.74 -1.40
CA LEU A 69 -6.81 -13.07 -0.67
C LEU A 69 -6.94 -12.80 0.84
N ILE A 70 -7.58 -11.68 1.21
CA ILE A 70 -7.84 -11.36 2.62
C ILE A 70 -8.87 -12.34 3.20
N GLY A 71 -9.98 -12.60 2.51
CA GLY A 71 -11.01 -13.54 2.93
C GLY A 71 -10.46 -14.97 3.09
N LEU A 72 -9.63 -15.43 2.15
CA LEU A 72 -8.94 -16.72 2.28
C LEU A 72 -8.03 -16.74 3.51
N SER A 73 -7.31 -15.65 3.76
CA SER A 73 -6.47 -15.50 4.95
C SER A 73 -7.31 -15.55 6.24
N TYR A 74 -8.52 -14.95 6.24
CA TYR A 74 -9.46 -15.07 7.36
C TYR A 74 -9.97 -16.49 7.59
N VAL A 75 -10.23 -17.23 6.54
CA VAL A 75 -10.61 -18.65 6.64
C VAL A 75 -9.50 -19.48 7.30
N ILE A 76 -8.23 -19.18 6.99
CA ILE A 76 -7.07 -19.95 7.50
C ILE A 76 -6.66 -19.53 8.91
N PHE A 77 -6.62 -18.23 9.19
CA PHE A 77 -6.03 -17.67 10.43
C PHE A 77 -7.06 -17.03 11.36
N GLY A 78 -8.36 -17.05 11.00
CA GLY A 78 -9.40 -16.28 11.69
C GLY A 78 -9.39 -14.80 11.32
N VAL A 79 -10.50 -14.08 11.65
CA VAL A 79 -10.64 -12.64 11.40
C VAL A 79 -9.82 -11.87 12.44
N ASN A 80 -8.67 -11.38 12.06
CA ASN A 80 -7.76 -10.60 12.90
C ASN A 80 -6.80 -9.74 12.06
N GLU A 81 -6.02 -8.89 12.71
CA GLU A 81 -5.09 -7.95 12.09
C GLU A 81 -3.98 -8.65 11.29
N PHE A 82 -3.48 -9.78 11.81
CA PHE A 82 -2.45 -10.56 11.13
C PHE A 82 -2.98 -11.11 9.81
N ALA A 83 -4.14 -11.74 9.84
CA ALA A 83 -4.77 -12.35 8.68
C ALA A 83 -5.09 -11.31 7.61
N ALA A 84 -5.58 -10.12 8.00
CA ALA A 84 -5.87 -9.02 7.09
C ALA A 84 -4.62 -8.52 6.33
N ARG A 85 -3.44 -8.52 6.98
CA ARG A 85 -2.17 -8.02 6.42
C ARG A 85 -1.32 -9.09 5.75
N PHE A 86 -1.60 -10.36 6.02
CA PHE A 86 -0.83 -11.49 5.49
C PHE A 86 -0.68 -11.46 3.96
N PRO A 87 -1.72 -11.19 3.15
CA PRO A 87 -1.59 -11.13 1.70
C PRO A 87 -0.60 -10.05 1.24
N SER A 88 -0.64 -8.85 1.81
CA SER A 88 0.30 -7.77 1.46
C SER A 88 1.74 -8.16 1.77
N ALA A 89 2.00 -8.76 2.93
CA ALA A 89 3.33 -9.25 3.31
C ALA A 89 3.83 -10.35 2.36
N LEU A 90 2.95 -11.31 2.02
CA LEU A 90 3.25 -12.44 1.13
C LEU A 90 3.67 -11.97 -0.27
N PHE A 91 2.86 -11.10 -0.89
CA PHE A 91 3.12 -10.57 -2.23
C PHE A 91 4.32 -9.62 -2.26
N SER A 92 4.55 -8.88 -1.17
CA SER A 92 5.77 -8.07 -1.02
C SER A 92 7.02 -8.93 -0.94
N ALA A 93 7.03 -9.99 -0.15
CA ALA A 93 8.16 -10.94 -0.11
C ALA A 93 8.39 -11.60 -1.47
N GLY A 94 7.31 -11.95 -2.18
CA GLY A 94 7.34 -12.43 -3.56
C GLY A 94 8.00 -11.44 -4.51
N SER A 95 7.68 -10.16 -4.39
CA SER A 95 8.25 -9.10 -5.23
C SER A 95 9.74 -8.84 -4.96
N VAL A 96 10.20 -8.93 -3.71
CA VAL A 96 11.63 -8.87 -3.37
C VAL A 96 12.38 -10.04 -3.99
N THR A 97 11.79 -11.23 -3.94
CA THR A 97 12.33 -12.44 -4.56
C THR A 97 12.36 -12.32 -6.08
N LEU A 98 11.30 -11.76 -6.68
CA LEU A 98 11.21 -11.45 -8.10
C LEU A 98 12.29 -10.46 -8.53
N ALA A 99 12.56 -9.41 -7.72
CA ALA A 99 13.60 -8.43 -8.01
C ALA A 99 15.00 -9.09 -8.05
N TYR A 100 15.30 -9.96 -7.06
CA TYR A 100 16.53 -10.77 -7.11
C TYR A 100 16.61 -11.58 -8.38
N TRP A 101 15.57 -12.37 -8.65
CA TRP A 101 15.53 -13.28 -9.79
C TRP A 101 15.64 -12.53 -11.12
N PHE A 102 14.90 -11.44 -11.30
CA PHE A 102 14.92 -10.66 -12.53
C PHE A 102 16.26 -9.94 -12.74
N ALA A 103 16.81 -9.30 -11.70
CA ALA A 103 18.14 -8.69 -11.76
C ALA A 103 19.22 -9.72 -12.11
N PHE A 104 19.15 -10.94 -11.57
CA PHE A 104 20.06 -12.02 -11.94
C PHE A 104 19.90 -12.42 -13.42
N ARG A 105 18.67 -12.52 -13.90
CA ARG A 105 18.38 -12.83 -15.33
C ARG A 105 18.88 -11.74 -16.28
N LEU A 106 18.89 -10.49 -15.85
CA LEU A 106 19.40 -9.36 -16.63
C LEU A 106 20.92 -9.33 -16.71
N TYR A 107 21.58 -9.43 -15.56
CA TYR A 107 23.02 -9.14 -15.45
C TYR A 107 23.90 -10.38 -15.25
N GLY A 108 23.36 -11.54 -14.93
CA GLY A 108 24.11 -12.74 -14.64
C GLY A 108 24.98 -12.68 -13.36
N HIS A 109 24.79 -11.66 -12.52
CA HIS A 109 25.67 -11.35 -11.40
C HIS A 109 24.92 -11.42 -10.06
N ARG A 110 25.30 -12.37 -9.19
CA ARG A 110 24.60 -12.63 -7.90
C ARG A 110 24.61 -11.44 -6.96
N GLN A 111 25.70 -10.65 -6.93
CA GLN A 111 25.78 -9.48 -6.04
C GLN A 111 24.85 -8.35 -6.50
N VAL A 112 24.72 -8.11 -7.81
CA VAL A 112 23.74 -7.15 -8.34
C VAL A 112 22.32 -7.57 -7.95
N ALA A 113 22.01 -8.85 -8.13
CA ALA A 113 20.71 -9.41 -7.78
C ALA A 113 20.40 -9.27 -6.28
N PHE A 114 21.37 -9.60 -5.42
CA PHE A 114 21.25 -9.46 -3.98
C PHE A 114 21.05 -8.01 -3.57
N LEU A 115 21.83 -7.08 -4.12
CA LEU A 115 21.70 -5.65 -3.84
C LEU A 115 20.35 -5.10 -4.32
N ALA A 116 19.83 -5.55 -5.47
CA ALA A 116 18.51 -5.15 -5.95
C ALA A 116 17.39 -5.59 -4.97
N ALA A 117 17.44 -6.84 -4.50
CA ALA A 117 16.49 -7.34 -3.51
C ALA A 117 16.61 -6.60 -2.16
N LEU A 118 17.84 -6.34 -1.71
CA LEU A 118 18.12 -5.60 -0.49
C LEU A 118 17.57 -4.17 -0.55
N VAL A 119 17.83 -3.46 -1.65
CA VAL A 119 17.34 -2.11 -1.90
C VAL A 119 15.82 -2.08 -1.90
N LEU A 120 15.17 -2.98 -2.66
CA LEU A 120 13.71 -3.02 -2.70
C LEU A 120 13.13 -3.31 -1.31
N GLY A 121 13.62 -4.36 -0.66
CA GLY A 121 13.07 -4.86 0.61
C GLY A 121 13.22 -3.89 1.79
N THR A 122 14.16 -2.94 1.70
CA THR A 122 14.45 -1.97 2.76
C THR A 122 14.17 -0.52 2.36
N SER A 123 13.61 -0.26 1.18
CA SER A 123 13.11 1.07 0.79
C SER A 123 11.94 1.50 1.66
N LEU A 124 11.90 2.78 2.01
CA LEU A 124 10.95 3.35 2.98
C LEU A 124 9.50 3.01 2.67
N GLU A 125 9.02 3.40 1.51
CA GLU A 125 7.63 3.17 1.11
C GLU A 125 7.33 1.66 1.05
N TYR A 126 8.29 0.86 0.60
CA TYR A 126 8.11 -0.56 0.38
C TYR A 126 7.83 -1.34 1.68
N TRP A 127 8.64 -1.14 2.72
CA TRP A 127 8.42 -1.85 3.98
C TRP A 127 7.19 -1.36 4.75
N VAL A 128 6.73 -0.11 4.51
CA VAL A 128 5.47 0.41 5.05
C VAL A 128 4.30 -0.27 4.36
N LEU A 129 4.24 -0.22 3.02
CA LEU A 129 3.09 -0.75 2.25
C LEU A 129 2.99 -2.29 2.32
N ALA A 130 4.12 -2.99 2.53
CA ALA A 130 4.13 -4.43 2.76
C ALA A 130 3.33 -4.87 4.01
N ARG A 131 3.02 -3.95 4.92
CA ARG A 131 2.26 -4.16 6.16
C ARG A 131 0.85 -3.58 6.14
N MET A 132 0.46 -2.88 5.08
CA MET A 132 -0.85 -2.24 5.01
C MET A 132 -1.88 -3.17 4.35
N ILE A 133 -3.14 -3.03 4.75
CA ILE A 133 -4.29 -3.74 4.15
C ILE A 133 -4.75 -2.93 2.94
N ILE A 134 -4.05 -3.08 1.81
CA ILE A 134 -4.32 -2.35 0.58
C ILE A 134 -4.02 -3.19 -0.67
N THR A 135 -4.50 -2.74 -1.82
CA THR A 135 -4.31 -3.41 -3.11
C THR A 135 -2.89 -3.28 -3.67
N ASP A 136 -2.11 -2.31 -3.17
CA ASP A 136 -0.88 -1.84 -3.83
C ASP A 136 0.23 -2.90 -3.86
N ALA A 137 0.43 -3.65 -2.78
CA ALA A 137 1.44 -4.72 -2.73
C ALA A 137 1.14 -5.86 -3.73
N ILE A 138 -0.13 -6.21 -3.88
CA ILE A 138 -0.59 -7.26 -4.80
C ILE A 138 -0.48 -6.78 -6.24
N LEU A 139 -0.92 -5.55 -6.52
CA LEU A 139 -0.77 -4.90 -7.82
C LEU A 139 0.70 -4.81 -8.22
N PHE A 140 1.57 -4.39 -7.30
CA PHE A 140 3.02 -4.29 -7.50
C PHE A 140 3.61 -5.62 -7.97
N PHE A 141 3.25 -6.72 -7.30
CA PHE A 141 3.73 -8.05 -7.67
C PHE A 141 3.30 -8.44 -9.08
N PHE A 142 2.01 -8.33 -9.40
CA PHE A 142 1.50 -8.74 -10.70
C PHE A 142 2.00 -7.82 -11.83
N THR A 143 2.04 -6.51 -11.62
CA THR A 143 2.59 -5.55 -12.59
C THR A 143 4.08 -5.79 -12.83
N SER A 144 4.86 -6.01 -11.76
CA SER A 144 6.29 -6.31 -11.89
C SER A 144 6.54 -7.65 -12.57
N THR A 145 5.73 -8.68 -12.27
CA THR A 145 5.79 -9.99 -12.94
C THR A 145 5.46 -9.86 -14.43
N ALA A 146 4.41 -9.09 -14.77
CA ALA A 146 4.00 -8.85 -16.14
C ALA A 146 5.13 -8.20 -16.95
N LEU A 147 5.70 -7.11 -16.43
CA LEU A 147 6.75 -6.35 -17.13
C LEU A 147 8.08 -7.09 -17.19
N ALA A 148 8.49 -7.79 -16.13
CA ALA A 148 9.67 -8.64 -16.12
C ALA A 148 9.54 -9.79 -17.13
N SER A 149 8.39 -10.47 -17.14
CA SER A 149 8.11 -11.56 -18.08
C SER A 149 8.05 -11.07 -19.52
N PHE A 150 7.40 -9.93 -19.74
CA PHE A 150 7.34 -9.29 -21.05
C PHE A 150 8.74 -9.01 -21.60
N TYR A 151 9.62 -8.38 -20.80
CA TYR A 151 10.99 -8.09 -21.23
C TYR A 151 11.81 -9.34 -21.51
N LEU A 152 11.68 -10.39 -20.69
CA LEU A 152 12.34 -11.67 -20.92
C LEU A 152 11.78 -12.38 -22.15
N GLY A 153 10.47 -12.25 -22.42
CA GLY A 153 9.84 -12.74 -23.65
C GLY A 153 10.44 -12.11 -24.89
N LEU A 154 10.63 -10.80 -24.90
CA LEU A 154 11.30 -10.09 -25.99
C LEU A 154 12.76 -10.55 -26.17
N ARG A 155 13.49 -10.72 -25.06
CA ARG A 155 14.91 -11.08 -25.09
C ARG A 155 15.16 -12.53 -25.54
N HIS A 156 14.35 -13.46 -25.04
CA HIS A 156 14.54 -14.89 -25.25
C HIS A 156 13.67 -15.47 -26.37
N GLN A 157 12.76 -14.69 -26.94
CA GLN A 157 11.81 -15.10 -27.98
C GLN A 157 11.00 -16.37 -27.60
N ARG A 158 10.66 -16.51 -26.28
CA ARG A 158 9.90 -17.65 -25.75
C ARG A 158 8.48 -17.24 -25.45
N GLN A 159 7.51 -17.90 -26.08
CA GLN A 159 6.08 -17.62 -25.95
C GLN A 159 5.56 -17.72 -24.48
N GLY A 160 6.10 -18.65 -23.69
CA GLY A 160 5.67 -18.84 -22.30
C GLY A 160 5.81 -17.58 -21.44
N TRP A 161 6.82 -16.72 -21.71
CA TRP A 161 6.96 -15.45 -21.01
C TRP A 161 5.85 -14.46 -21.34
N PHE A 162 5.39 -14.43 -22.58
CA PHE A 162 4.27 -13.57 -22.97
C PHE A 162 2.96 -14.07 -22.35
N ILE A 163 2.73 -15.38 -22.30
CA ILE A 163 1.56 -15.96 -21.59
C ILE A 163 1.57 -15.51 -20.13
N LEU A 164 2.70 -15.65 -19.44
CA LEU A 164 2.84 -15.19 -18.05
C LEU A 164 2.62 -13.68 -17.90
N ALA A 165 3.14 -12.88 -18.85
CA ALA A 165 2.97 -11.43 -18.84
C ALA A 165 1.48 -11.04 -18.94
N TYR A 166 0.75 -11.60 -19.91
CA TYR A 166 -0.67 -11.29 -20.11
C TYR A 166 -1.55 -11.82 -18.98
N ALA A 167 -1.27 -13.03 -18.47
CA ALA A 167 -1.97 -13.56 -17.31
C ALA A 167 -1.77 -12.68 -16.07
N SER A 168 -0.52 -12.25 -15.80
CA SER A 168 -0.21 -11.34 -14.69
C SER A 168 -0.87 -9.96 -14.88
N THR A 169 -0.96 -9.46 -16.12
CA THR A 169 -1.71 -8.24 -16.44
C THR A 169 -3.21 -8.41 -16.13
N GLY A 170 -3.80 -9.57 -16.45
CA GLY A 170 -5.19 -9.89 -16.11
C GLY A 170 -5.41 -9.89 -14.58
N LEU A 171 -4.48 -10.50 -13.81
CA LEU A 171 -4.53 -10.49 -12.35
C LEU A 171 -4.33 -9.09 -11.76
N ALA A 172 -3.48 -8.25 -12.38
CA ALA A 172 -3.31 -6.86 -11.99
C ALA A 172 -4.61 -6.05 -12.21
N VAL A 173 -5.32 -6.30 -13.31
CA VAL A 173 -6.65 -5.70 -13.57
C VAL A 173 -7.68 -6.16 -12.54
N LEU A 174 -7.70 -7.43 -12.18
CA LEU A 174 -8.56 -7.96 -11.11
C LEU A 174 -8.14 -7.50 -9.70
N THR A 175 -6.98 -6.85 -9.55
CA THR A 175 -6.54 -6.28 -8.27
C THR A 175 -6.94 -4.81 -8.11
N LYS A 176 -6.75 -3.97 -9.12
CA LYS A 176 -6.96 -2.51 -9.01
C LYS A 176 -7.67 -1.88 -10.21
N GLY A 177 -8.21 -2.68 -11.12
CA GLY A 177 -8.95 -2.23 -12.29
C GLY A 177 -8.08 -1.85 -13.49
N PRO A 178 -8.54 -0.94 -14.36
CA PRO A 178 -7.93 -0.63 -15.65
C PRO A 178 -6.45 -0.26 -15.60
N VAL A 179 -5.98 0.31 -14.51
CA VAL A 179 -4.57 0.68 -14.31
C VAL A 179 -3.62 -0.52 -14.43
N GLY A 180 -4.11 -1.72 -14.06
CA GLY A 180 -3.35 -2.96 -14.19
C GLY A 180 -3.00 -3.34 -15.65
N LEU A 181 -3.74 -2.82 -16.63
CA LEU A 181 -3.47 -2.96 -18.08
C LEU A 181 -2.80 -1.71 -18.65
N VAL A 182 -3.30 -0.54 -18.29
CA VAL A 182 -2.85 0.74 -18.86
C VAL A 182 -1.37 0.99 -18.60
N LEU A 183 -0.92 0.82 -17.35
CA LEU A 183 0.49 1.06 -17.02
C LEU A 183 1.45 0.10 -17.74
N PRO A 184 1.29 -1.24 -17.68
CA PRO A 184 2.14 -2.14 -18.46
C PRO A 184 2.10 -1.86 -19.95
N GLY A 185 0.93 -1.58 -20.52
CA GLY A 185 0.75 -1.23 -21.92
C GLY A 185 1.52 0.04 -22.32
N MET A 186 1.42 1.09 -21.53
CA MET A 186 2.15 2.35 -21.74
C MET A 186 3.67 2.16 -21.62
N ILE A 187 4.15 1.41 -20.63
CA ILE A 187 5.58 1.14 -20.43
C ILE A 187 6.16 0.38 -21.62
N VAL A 188 5.46 -0.65 -22.07
CA VAL A 188 5.86 -1.43 -23.23
C VAL A 188 5.85 -0.59 -24.51
N GLY A 189 4.78 0.16 -24.75
CA GLY A 189 4.66 1.06 -25.90
C GLY A 189 5.76 2.13 -25.91
N ALA A 190 5.99 2.77 -24.77
CA ALA A 190 7.05 3.76 -24.61
C ALA A 190 8.44 3.14 -24.82
N TYR A 191 8.67 1.91 -24.34
CA TYR A 191 9.93 1.21 -24.58
C TYR A 191 10.16 0.93 -26.06
N VAL A 192 9.15 0.45 -26.81
CA VAL A 192 9.22 0.24 -28.25
C VAL A 192 9.53 1.54 -28.99
N LEU A 193 8.87 2.63 -28.60
CA LEU A 193 9.05 3.97 -29.16
C LEU A 193 10.48 4.50 -28.93
N VAL A 194 10.95 4.48 -27.67
CA VAL A 194 12.27 5.01 -27.27
C VAL A 194 13.40 4.17 -27.86
N SER A 195 13.25 2.83 -27.89
CA SER A 195 14.25 1.94 -28.48
C SER A 195 14.22 1.93 -30.02
N ARG A 196 13.18 2.54 -30.64
CA ARG A 196 12.93 2.53 -32.09
C ARG A 196 12.87 1.12 -32.71
N GLN A 197 12.48 0.13 -31.92
CA GLN A 197 12.44 -1.27 -32.33
C GLN A 197 11.01 -1.70 -32.71
N TRP A 198 10.47 -1.12 -33.78
CA TRP A 198 9.08 -1.35 -34.24
C TRP A 198 8.77 -2.81 -34.56
N ASN A 199 9.79 -3.57 -34.96
CA ASN A 199 9.69 -5.02 -35.20
C ASN A 199 9.35 -5.83 -33.96
N LEU A 200 9.48 -5.25 -32.75
CA LEU A 200 9.02 -5.89 -31.52
C LEU A 200 7.50 -6.05 -31.49
N LEU A 201 6.74 -5.14 -32.11
CA LEU A 201 5.26 -5.20 -32.11
C LEU A 201 4.73 -6.51 -32.69
N SER A 202 5.33 -7.02 -33.76
CA SER A 202 4.94 -8.31 -34.37
C SER A 202 5.28 -9.51 -33.49
N ARG A 203 6.20 -9.35 -32.52
CA ARG A 203 6.67 -10.41 -31.63
C ARG A 203 5.92 -10.44 -30.29
N LEU A 204 4.97 -9.52 -30.07
CA LEU A 204 4.22 -9.41 -28.80
C LEU A 204 3.15 -10.50 -28.65
N TYR A 205 2.88 -11.28 -29.68
CA TYR A 205 1.80 -12.28 -29.69
C TYR A 205 0.45 -11.71 -29.24
N LEU A 206 0.12 -10.48 -29.68
CA LEU A 206 -1.02 -9.68 -29.19
C LEU A 206 -2.34 -10.46 -29.17
N PHE A 207 -2.65 -11.20 -30.25
CA PHE A 207 -3.90 -11.96 -30.31
C PHE A 207 -3.96 -13.06 -29.22
N ARG A 208 -2.90 -13.88 -29.10
CA ARG A 208 -2.81 -14.92 -28.06
C ARG A 208 -2.79 -14.31 -26.66
N GLY A 209 -2.08 -13.20 -26.52
CA GLY A 209 -2.02 -12.44 -25.28
C GLY A 209 -3.38 -11.90 -24.86
N LEU A 210 -4.14 -11.34 -25.80
CA LEU A 210 -5.48 -10.86 -25.56
C LEU A 210 -6.41 -11.99 -25.07
N VAL A 211 -6.32 -13.16 -25.71
CA VAL A 211 -7.10 -14.34 -25.29
C VAL A 211 -6.76 -14.74 -23.83
N VAL A 212 -5.47 -14.81 -23.48
CA VAL A 212 -5.03 -15.13 -22.12
C VAL A 212 -5.48 -14.06 -21.13
N PHE A 213 -5.30 -12.78 -21.46
CA PHE A 213 -5.72 -11.66 -20.64
C PHE A 213 -7.25 -11.70 -20.36
N LEU A 214 -8.05 -11.87 -21.42
CA LEU A 214 -9.50 -11.93 -21.31
C LEU A 214 -9.95 -13.18 -20.54
N ALA A 215 -9.31 -14.33 -20.75
CA ALA A 215 -9.61 -15.54 -20.00
C ALA A 215 -9.40 -15.38 -18.48
N VAL A 216 -8.45 -14.54 -18.07
CA VAL A 216 -8.18 -14.25 -16.65
C VAL A 216 -9.08 -13.14 -16.12
N ALA A 217 -9.16 -12.01 -16.82
CA ALA A 217 -9.84 -10.81 -16.30
C ALA A 217 -11.34 -10.79 -16.56
N ALA A 218 -11.80 -11.15 -17.78
CA ALA A 218 -13.18 -10.94 -18.20
C ALA A 218 -14.24 -11.72 -17.42
N PRO A 219 -14.02 -12.95 -16.92
CA PRO A 219 -15.08 -13.70 -16.26
C PRO A 219 -15.70 -12.95 -15.08
N TRP A 220 -14.89 -12.38 -14.18
CA TRP A 220 -15.40 -11.65 -13.03
C TRP A 220 -16.16 -10.37 -13.44
N TYR A 221 -15.62 -9.57 -14.36
CA TYR A 221 -16.29 -8.36 -14.86
C TYR A 221 -17.61 -8.67 -15.57
N TRP A 222 -17.64 -9.77 -16.32
CA TRP A 222 -18.86 -10.23 -16.97
C TRP A 222 -19.94 -10.61 -15.97
N VAL A 223 -19.58 -11.40 -14.94
CA VAL A 223 -20.52 -11.79 -13.88
C VAL A 223 -21.02 -10.58 -13.12
N MET A 224 -20.14 -9.63 -12.76
CA MET A 224 -20.52 -8.39 -12.07
C MET A 224 -21.49 -7.55 -12.91
N TYR A 225 -21.25 -7.46 -14.22
CA TYR A 225 -22.17 -6.76 -15.12
C TYR A 225 -23.53 -7.47 -15.23
N THR A 226 -23.56 -8.79 -15.29
CA THR A 226 -24.82 -9.54 -15.39
C THR A 226 -25.67 -9.49 -14.12
N ILE A 227 -25.04 -9.37 -12.94
CA ILE A 227 -25.74 -9.31 -11.65
C ILE A 227 -26.15 -7.86 -11.32
N HIS A 228 -25.26 -6.90 -11.51
CA HIS A 228 -25.43 -5.51 -11.02
C HIS A 228 -25.65 -4.48 -12.14
N GLY A 229 -25.55 -4.88 -13.41
CA GLY A 229 -25.84 -4.02 -14.56
C GLY A 229 -24.99 -2.74 -14.60
N MET A 230 -25.66 -1.64 -14.93
CA MET A 230 -25.02 -0.33 -15.07
C MET A 230 -24.59 0.32 -13.75
N ASP A 231 -25.15 -0.07 -12.62
CA ASP A 231 -24.72 0.45 -11.31
C ASP A 231 -23.26 0.07 -11.03
N PHE A 232 -22.89 -1.18 -11.32
CA PHE A 232 -21.49 -1.59 -11.25
C PHE A 232 -20.60 -0.78 -12.20
N VAL A 233 -21.02 -0.59 -13.45
CA VAL A 233 -20.23 0.13 -14.47
C VAL A 233 -20.05 1.60 -14.07
N ASN A 234 -21.14 2.28 -13.69
CA ASN A 234 -21.12 3.70 -13.33
C ASN A 234 -20.29 3.96 -12.07
N THR A 235 -20.42 3.10 -11.06
CA THR A 235 -19.66 3.25 -9.81
C THR A 235 -18.20 2.87 -10.02
N PHE A 236 -17.93 1.69 -10.56
CA PHE A 236 -16.56 1.20 -10.69
C PHE A 236 -15.76 1.97 -11.74
N LEU A 237 -16.24 2.05 -12.99
CA LEU A 237 -15.52 2.74 -14.07
C LEU A 237 -15.72 4.26 -14.02
N GLY A 238 -16.94 4.74 -13.73
CA GLY A 238 -17.26 6.16 -13.68
C GLY A 238 -16.62 6.85 -12.47
N LEU A 239 -17.12 6.56 -11.26
CA LEU A 239 -16.70 7.26 -10.04
C LEU A 239 -15.25 6.92 -9.64
N HIS A 240 -14.95 5.63 -9.49
CA HIS A 240 -13.68 5.19 -8.90
C HIS A 240 -12.49 5.16 -9.88
N ASN A 241 -12.71 5.22 -11.19
CA ASN A 241 -11.64 5.26 -12.17
C ASN A 241 -11.62 6.56 -12.99
N TYR A 242 -12.66 6.86 -13.77
CA TYR A 242 -12.67 8.03 -14.66
C TYR A 242 -12.65 9.35 -13.87
N LEU A 243 -13.57 9.52 -12.92
CA LEU A 243 -13.66 10.76 -12.15
C LEU A 243 -12.38 11.01 -11.34
N ARG A 244 -11.83 9.98 -10.72
CA ARG A 244 -10.57 10.05 -9.96
C ARG A 244 -9.37 10.44 -10.84
N ALA A 245 -9.39 10.12 -12.12
CA ALA A 245 -8.34 10.51 -13.05
C ALA A 245 -8.44 11.97 -13.50
N THR A 246 -9.68 12.51 -13.56
CA THR A 246 -9.99 13.83 -14.17
C THR A 246 -10.30 14.92 -13.17
N VAL A 247 -10.84 14.58 -11.99
CA VAL A 247 -11.19 15.51 -10.91
C VAL A 247 -10.40 15.17 -9.66
N SER A 248 -9.73 16.15 -9.06
CA SER A 248 -8.93 15.92 -7.87
C SER A 248 -9.79 15.69 -6.64
N GLU A 249 -9.55 14.58 -5.94
CA GLU A 249 -10.11 14.28 -4.62
C GLU A 249 -9.42 15.13 -3.53
N HIS A 250 -8.16 15.52 -3.77
CA HIS A 250 -7.34 16.33 -2.86
C HIS A 250 -6.71 17.50 -3.66
N PRO A 251 -7.44 18.59 -3.90
CA PRO A 251 -6.98 19.70 -4.76
C PRO A 251 -5.64 20.30 -4.30
N GLN A 252 -5.38 20.35 -2.99
CA GLN A 252 -4.14 20.86 -2.41
C GLN A 252 -2.89 20.04 -2.81
N ASP A 253 -3.05 18.75 -3.12
CA ASP A 253 -1.96 17.85 -3.51
C ASP A 253 -1.76 17.81 -5.03
N ASN A 254 -2.65 18.46 -5.81
CA ASN A 254 -2.60 18.42 -7.26
C ASN A 254 -1.57 19.39 -7.84
N VAL A 255 -0.28 19.18 -7.51
CA VAL A 255 0.86 19.94 -8.03
C VAL A 255 1.72 19.06 -8.94
N PHE A 256 2.27 19.63 -10.04
CA PHE A 256 3.00 18.85 -11.05
C PHE A 256 4.28 18.17 -10.53
N TYR A 257 4.92 18.77 -9.51
CA TYR A 257 6.17 18.26 -8.93
C TYR A 257 5.96 17.24 -7.79
N TYR A 258 4.73 16.90 -7.44
CA TYR A 258 4.39 16.01 -6.34
C TYR A 258 5.23 14.71 -6.33
N TYR A 259 5.23 13.99 -7.45
CA TYR A 259 5.98 12.74 -7.54
C TYR A 259 7.47 12.91 -7.84
N LEU A 260 7.92 14.07 -8.32
CA LEU A 260 9.35 14.37 -8.44
C LEU A 260 10.00 14.47 -7.06
N VAL A 261 9.26 14.93 -6.06
CA VAL A 261 9.72 15.00 -4.66
C VAL A 261 9.48 13.66 -3.95
N LEU A 262 8.29 13.09 -4.11
CA LEU A 262 7.88 11.91 -3.35
C LEU A 262 8.64 10.65 -3.76
N PHE A 263 8.89 10.44 -5.04
CA PHE A 263 9.56 9.23 -5.52
C PHE A 263 10.99 9.05 -4.95
N PRO A 264 11.87 10.08 -4.90
CA PRO A 264 13.13 9.95 -4.17
C PRO A 264 12.96 9.66 -2.67
N VAL A 265 11.95 10.23 -2.02
CA VAL A 265 11.66 9.97 -0.59
C VAL A 265 11.21 8.52 -0.39
N SER A 266 10.38 7.98 -1.27
CA SER A 266 9.90 6.60 -1.20
C SER A 266 11.04 5.57 -1.27
N LEU A 267 12.12 5.90 -1.98
CA LEU A 267 13.30 5.05 -2.14
C LEU A 267 14.37 5.23 -1.04
N LEU A 268 14.16 6.10 -0.04
CA LEU A 268 15.13 6.23 1.05
C LEU A 268 15.39 4.86 1.73
N PRO A 269 16.63 4.59 2.12
CA PRO A 269 17.86 5.41 2.09
C PRO A 269 18.61 5.38 0.75
N TRP A 270 18.11 4.72 -0.28
CA TRP A 270 18.81 4.36 -1.50
C TRP A 270 18.77 5.40 -2.62
N SER A 271 17.85 6.35 -2.56
CA SER A 271 17.58 7.33 -3.62
C SER A 271 18.81 8.11 -4.07
N GLY A 272 19.68 8.47 -3.15
CA GLY A 272 20.90 9.20 -3.48
C GLY A 272 21.84 8.44 -4.42
N VAL A 273 21.87 7.09 -4.34
CA VAL A 273 22.67 6.25 -5.26
C VAL A 273 22.18 6.41 -6.69
N LEU A 274 20.88 6.46 -6.90
CA LEU A 274 20.28 6.65 -8.24
C LEU A 274 20.64 8.05 -8.77
N VAL A 275 20.50 9.09 -7.95
CA VAL A 275 20.87 10.46 -8.30
C VAL A 275 22.35 10.55 -8.63
N GLY A 276 23.21 10.01 -7.78
CA GLY A 276 24.66 9.99 -7.99
C GLY A 276 25.08 9.21 -9.23
N ALA A 277 24.33 8.17 -9.58
CA ALA A 277 24.55 7.41 -10.80
C ALA A 277 24.18 8.22 -12.05
N LEU A 278 23.02 8.87 -12.06
CA LEU A 278 22.57 9.72 -13.17
C LEU A 278 23.51 10.90 -13.42
N MET A 279 24.11 11.46 -12.36
CA MET A 279 25.09 12.56 -12.48
C MET A 279 26.50 12.09 -12.90
N SER A 280 26.79 10.80 -12.86
CA SER A 280 28.12 10.28 -13.11
C SER A 280 28.34 9.92 -14.59
N ARG A 281 29.11 10.72 -15.31
CA ARG A 281 29.52 10.40 -16.71
C ARG A 281 30.41 9.16 -16.84
N ARG A 282 30.95 8.62 -15.74
CA ARG A 282 31.90 7.48 -15.75
C ARG A 282 31.19 6.12 -15.56
N LEU A 283 29.93 6.13 -15.15
CA LEU A 283 29.16 4.89 -14.99
C LEU A 283 28.57 4.54 -16.35
N THR A 284 28.95 3.38 -16.85
CA THR A 284 28.34 2.85 -18.08
C THR A 284 26.91 2.48 -17.78
N ALA A 285 25.98 3.04 -18.55
CA ALA A 285 24.59 2.62 -18.49
C ALA A 285 24.51 1.13 -18.86
N PRO A 286 23.86 0.30 -18.02
CA PRO A 286 23.69 -1.10 -18.36
C PRO A 286 22.83 -1.26 -19.61
N ALA A 287 23.06 -2.35 -20.37
CA ALA A 287 22.31 -2.65 -21.61
C ALA A 287 20.78 -2.63 -21.42
N HIS A 288 20.29 -2.81 -20.18
CA HIS A 288 18.87 -2.85 -19.83
C HIS A 288 18.33 -1.54 -19.24
N SER A 289 19.18 -0.51 -19.11
CA SER A 289 18.81 0.76 -18.48
C SER A 289 17.69 1.48 -19.21
N VAL A 290 17.65 1.42 -20.54
CA VAL A 290 16.58 2.07 -21.33
C VAL A 290 15.22 1.52 -20.92
N TYR A 291 15.07 0.19 -20.79
CA TYR A 291 13.82 -0.42 -20.35
C TYR A 291 13.44 0.00 -18.91
N LEU A 292 14.38 -0.12 -17.97
CA LEU A 292 14.14 0.18 -16.56
C LEU A 292 13.86 1.68 -16.34
N LEU A 293 14.57 2.57 -17.03
CA LEU A 293 14.34 4.02 -16.96
C LEU A 293 13.02 4.42 -17.63
N THR A 294 12.66 3.79 -18.76
CA THR A 294 11.33 4.00 -19.38
C THR A 294 10.22 3.57 -18.43
N TRP A 295 10.38 2.46 -17.74
CA TRP A 295 9.40 1.99 -16.74
C TRP A 295 9.22 3.02 -15.62
N ILE A 296 10.31 3.53 -15.02
CA ILE A 296 10.24 4.59 -14.00
C ILE A 296 9.57 5.84 -14.57
N ALA A 297 10.05 6.32 -15.72
CA ALA A 297 9.59 7.57 -16.30
C ALA A 297 8.10 7.55 -16.64
N VAL A 298 7.60 6.46 -17.23
CA VAL A 298 6.18 6.33 -17.58
C VAL A 298 5.30 6.39 -16.32
N ILE A 299 5.67 5.70 -15.24
CA ILE A 299 4.89 5.73 -14.00
C ILE A 299 4.88 7.13 -13.40
N VAL A 300 6.04 7.76 -13.27
CA VAL A 300 6.14 9.11 -12.67
C VAL A 300 5.37 10.12 -13.51
N VAL A 301 5.51 10.10 -14.84
CA VAL A 301 4.81 11.02 -15.74
C VAL A 301 3.31 10.77 -15.71
N PHE A 302 2.87 9.52 -15.87
CA PHE A 302 1.45 9.16 -15.88
C PHE A 302 0.71 9.67 -14.64
N TYR A 303 1.23 9.37 -13.45
CA TYR A 303 0.58 9.81 -12.22
C TYR A 303 0.76 11.31 -11.94
N SER A 304 1.81 11.95 -12.46
CA SER A 304 1.94 13.42 -12.39
C SER A 304 0.87 14.14 -13.21
N LEU A 305 0.37 13.51 -14.28
CA LEU A 305 -0.70 14.05 -15.13
C LEU A 305 -2.11 13.78 -14.59
N MET A 306 -2.28 12.81 -13.67
CA MET A 306 -3.58 12.53 -13.05
C MET A 306 -3.98 13.64 -12.08
N ALA A 307 -5.29 13.96 -12.00
CA ALA A 307 -5.82 14.97 -11.11
C ALA A 307 -5.72 14.56 -9.63
N THR A 308 -6.18 13.38 -9.27
CA THR A 308 -6.04 12.85 -7.90
C THR A 308 -4.66 12.23 -7.69
N LYS A 309 -3.98 12.63 -6.62
CA LYS A 309 -2.65 12.14 -6.26
C LYS A 309 -2.68 11.44 -4.90
N TYR A 310 -2.11 10.23 -4.86
CA TYR A 310 -1.90 9.47 -3.63
C TYR A 310 -0.43 9.12 -3.48
N LEU A 311 0.04 9.05 -2.24
CA LEU A 311 1.43 8.70 -1.92
C LEU A 311 1.87 7.39 -2.61
N THR A 312 0.98 6.40 -2.69
CA THR A 312 1.28 5.05 -3.18
C THR A 312 1.32 4.91 -4.71
N TYR A 313 0.97 5.95 -5.48
CA TYR A 313 0.83 5.80 -6.93
C TYR A 313 2.15 5.56 -7.65
N VAL A 314 3.27 6.14 -7.17
CA VAL A 314 4.60 5.90 -7.76
C VAL A 314 5.27 4.62 -7.24
N PHE A 315 4.65 3.93 -6.30
CA PHE A 315 5.17 2.70 -5.71
C PHE A 315 5.67 1.67 -6.75
N PRO A 316 4.96 1.38 -7.87
CA PRO A 316 5.44 0.42 -8.87
C PRO A 316 6.75 0.82 -9.59
N ALA A 317 7.17 2.09 -9.52
CA ALA A 317 8.46 2.54 -10.06
C ALA A 317 9.65 2.09 -9.17
N SER A 318 9.42 1.70 -7.93
CA SER A 318 10.46 1.24 -7.01
C SER A 318 11.11 -0.07 -7.47
N PHE A 319 10.39 -0.94 -8.20
CA PHE A 319 10.94 -2.20 -8.70
C PHE A 319 12.11 -2.00 -9.70
N PRO A 320 11.92 -1.28 -10.82
CA PRO A 320 13.03 -1.02 -11.75
C PRO A 320 14.11 -0.12 -11.13
N ALA A 321 13.74 0.80 -10.23
CA ALA A 321 14.71 1.63 -9.52
C ALA A 321 15.64 0.81 -8.62
N ALA A 322 15.11 -0.14 -7.86
CA ALA A 322 15.90 -1.02 -7.00
C ALA A 322 16.91 -1.86 -7.80
N ILE A 323 16.54 -2.32 -9.00
CA ILE A 323 17.42 -3.06 -9.88
C ILE A 323 18.56 -2.18 -10.40
N LEU A 324 18.26 -0.95 -10.82
CA LEU A 324 19.26 0.04 -11.24
C LEU A 324 20.21 0.42 -10.09
N ILE A 325 19.66 0.70 -8.91
CA ILE A 325 20.44 1.03 -7.72
C ILE A 325 21.36 -0.14 -7.36
N GLY A 326 20.85 -1.39 -7.36
CA GLY A 326 21.65 -2.58 -7.10
C GLY A 326 22.83 -2.73 -8.08
N TYR A 327 22.60 -2.45 -9.37
CA TYR A 327 23.66 -2.42 -10.37
C TYR A 327 24.71 -1.33 -10.07
N TYR A 328 24.27 -0.12 -9.76
CA TYR A 328 25.18 1.00 -9.48
C TYR A 328 25.95 0.83 -8.16
N LEU A 329 25.35 0.25 -7.14
CA LEU A 329 26.06 -0.11 -5.91
C LEU A 329 27.20 -1.09 -6.19
N GLN A 330 26.99 -2.06 -7.08
CA GLN A 330 28.05 -2.98 -7.51
C GLN A 330 29.14 -2.25 -8.31
N GLN A 331 28.79 -1.30 -9.17
CA GLN A 331 29.76 -0.45 -9.87
C GLN A 331 30.56 0.41 -8.87
N PHE A 332 29.92 0.94 -7.83
CA PHE A 332 30.61 1.68 -6.78
C PHE A 332 31.63 0.82 -6.04
N ARG A 333 31.34 -0.48 -5.82
CA ARG A 333 32.29 -1.43 -5.21
C ARG A 333 33.53 -1.68 -6.07
N ILE A 334 33.39 -1.65 -7.38
CA ILE A 334 34.46 -1.94 -8.32
C ILE A 334 35.30 -0.68 -8.61
N MET A 335 34.66 0.44 -8.92
CA MET A 335 35.30 1.61 -9.54
C MET A 335 35.35 2.84 -8.65
N ALA A 336 34.70 2.85 -7.51
CA ALA A 336 34.45 4.11 -6.80
C ALA A 336 35.50 4.44 -5.74
N GLY A 337 35.99 5.67 -5.81
CA GLY A 337 36.64 6.32 -4.68
C GLY A 337 35.60 6.58 -3.55
N ARG A 338 36.13 6.72 -2.33
CA ARG A 338 35.38 6.93 -1.08
C ARG A 338 34.27 7.99 -1.16
N ARG A 339 34.47 9.10 -1.89
CA ARG A 339 33.50 10.21 -2.00
C ARG A 339 32.17 9.82 -2.65
N ARG A 340 32.13 8.84 -3.55
CA ARG A 340 30.88 8.42 -4.21
C ARG A 340 29.90 7.75 -3.26
N TRP A 341 30.40 7.14 -2.20
CA TRP A 341 29.57 6.52 -1.18
C TRP A 341 28.80 7.54 -0.32
N LEU A 342 29.13 8.83 -0.41
CA LEU A 342 28.33 9.88 0.20
C LEU A 342 26.90 9.92 -0.36
N TRP A 343 26.70 9.51 -1.62
CA TRP A 343 25.38 9.38 -2.20
C TRP A 343 24.49 8.31 -1.51
N LEU A 344 25.09 7.37 -0.79
CA LEU A 344 24.36 6.44 0.08
C LEU A 344 24.36 6.93 1.54
N SER A 345 25.52 7.31 2.05
CA SER A 345 25.71 7.63 3.49
C SER A 345 24.86 8.82 3.93
N VAL A 346 24.80 9.89 3.12
CA VAL A 346 24.07 11.12 3.48
C VAL A 346 22.55 10.89 3.53
N PRO A 347 21.89 10.33 2.51
CA PRO A 347 20.46 10.06 2.60
C PRO A 347 20.09 9.06 3.72
N ALA A 348 20.95 8.05 3.96
CA ALA A 348 20.73 7.09 5.05
C ALA A 348 20.80 7.75 6.43
N CYS A 349 21.83 8.57 6.68
CA CYS A 349 21.94 9.31 7.94
C CYS A 349 20.77 10.28 8.11
N LEU A 350 20.39 11.00 7.05
CA LEU A 350 19.26 11.91 7.07
C LEU A 350 17.95 11.19 7.42
N GLN A 351 17.66 10.06 6.78
CA GLN A 351 16.46 9.25 7.08
C GLN A 351 16.44 8.81 8.55
N PHE A 352 17.55 8.30 9.07
CA PHE A 352 17.60 7.81 10.44
C PHE A 352 17.41 8.94 11.46
N ILE A 353 18.04 10.10 11.20
CA ILE A 353 17.84 11.29 12.03
C ILE A 353 16.38 11.76 11.98
N LEU A 354 15.76 11.80 10.80
CA LEU A 354 14.35 12.16 10.65
C LEU A 354 13.42 11.19 11.37
N PHE A 355 13.71 9.89 11.37
CA PHE A 355 12.96 8.94 12.17
C PHE A 355 13.10 9.20 13.68
N GLY A 356 14.31 9.50 14.16
CA GLY A 356 14.52 9.90 15.53
C GLY A 356 13.73 11.15 15.92
N LEU A 357 13.74 12.18 15.09
CA LEU A 357 13.02 13.43 15.34
C LEU A 357 11.51 13.29 15.20
N GLY A 358 11.06 12.60 14.15
CA GLY A 358 9.63 12.49 13.81
C GLY A 358 8.81 11.72 14.84
N THR A 359 9.36 10.67 15.42
CA THR A 359 8.64 9.86 16.40
C THR A 359 8.39 10.59 17.71
N LYS A 360 9.24 11.55 18.10
CA LYS A 360 9.03 12.39 19.30
C LYS A 360 7.69 13.16 19.26
N TRP A 361 7.20 13.48 18.06
CA TRP A 361 5.96 14.24 17.87
C TRP A 361 4.72 13.36 17.72
N LEU A 362 4.92 12.04 17.49
CA LEU A 362 3.82 11.15 17.09
C LEU A 362 3.28 10.29 18.22
N ALA A 363 4.08 9.93 19.24
CA ALA A 363 3.65 9.04 20.30
C ALA A 363 4.52 9.13 21.55
N GLU A 364 3.98 8.73 22.69
CA GLU A 364 4.72 8.45 23.91
C GLU A 364 5.45 7.10 23.79
N GLY A 365 6.71 7.03 24.14
CA GLY A 365 7.49 5.78 24.04
C GLY A 365 8.90 5.85 24.61
N ASN A 366 9.61 4.74 24.59
CA ASN A 366 10.99 4.66 25.06
C ASN A 366 11.98 5.19 24.01
N TRP A 367 12.11 6.50 23.92
CA TRP A 367 12.94 7.22 22.96
C TRP A 367 14.43 6.89 23.06
N LEU A 368 14.91 6.48 24.23
CA LEU A 368 16.31 6.16 24.42
C LEU A 368 16.76 5.00 23.54
N VAL A 369 15.91 3.99 23.35
CA VAL A 369 16.21 2.84 22.48
C VAL A 369 16.32 3.28 21.03
N LEU A 370 15.38 4.12 20.55
CA LEU A 370 15.41 4.62 19.17
C LEU A 370 16.62 5.53 18.94
N TYR A 371 16.86 6.49 19.83
CA TYR A 371 18.02 7.39 19.71
C TYR A 371 19.33 6.62 19.79
N GLY A 372 19.44 5.66 20.67
CA GLY A 372 20.61 4.77 20.74
C GLY A 372 20.85 4.02 19.43
N ALA A 373 19.79 3.46 18.83
CA ALA A 373 19.89 2.75 17.55
C ALA A 373 20.25 3.71 16.40
N VAL A 374 19.64 4.91 16.35
CA VAL A 374 19.96 5.94 15.34
C VAL A 374 21.41 6.41 15.47
N ILE A 375 21.86 6.71 16.69
CA ILE A 375 23.25 7.14 16.95
C ILE A 375 24.22 6.03 16.52
N ALA A 376 23.97 4.77 16.93
CA ALA A 376 24.82 3.64 16.56
C ALA A 376 24.87 3.44 15.03
N ALA A 377 23.75 3.57 14.33
CA ALA A 377 23.69 3.46 12.87
C ALA A 377 24.48 4.57 12.19
N VAL A 378 24.26 5.82 12.58
CA VAL A 378 24.96 6.99 12.02
C VAL A 378 26.47 6.89 12.31
N MET A 379 26.86 6.60 13.54
CA MET A 379 28.27 6.39 13.91
C MET A 379 28.91 5.25 13.12
N GLY A 380 28.22 4.14 12.95
CA GLY A 380 28.68 3.00 12.14
C GLY A 380 28.91 3.37 10.68
N ILE A 381 27.97 4.09 10.06
CA ILE A 381 28.10 4.57 8.68
C ILE A 381 29.30 5.53 8.55
N VAL A 382 29.41 6.52 9.46
CA VAL A 382 30.49 7.49 9.47
C VAL A 382 31.85 6.79 9.70
N TRP A 383 31.91 5.83 10.63
CA TRP A 383 33.12 5.06 10.89
C TRP A 383 33.57 4.26 9.66
N LEU A 384 32.66 3.56 8.98
CA LEU A 384 32.98 2.83 7.74
C LEU A 384 33.48 3.78 6.65
N GLN A 385 32.84 4.94 6.53
CA GLN A 385 33.23 6.00 5.60
C GLN A 385 34.63 6.55 5.93
N LEU A 386 34.94 6.79 7.21
CA LEU A 386 36.24 7.29 7.68
C LEU A 386 37.36 6.25 7.53
N ARG A 387 37.10 4.99 7.78
CA ARG A 387 38.07 3.89 7.67
C ARG A 387 38.25 3.36 6.25
N GLY A 388 37.53 3.90 5.26
CA GLY A 388 37.58 3.44 3.87
C GLY A 388 36.95 2.04 3.64
N LYS A 389 36.26 1.46 4.64
CA LYS A 389 35.55 0.17 4.52
C LYS A 389 34.18 0.32 3.85
N VAL A 390 34.11 1.22 2.87
CA VAL A 390 32.86 1.66 2.21
C VAL A 390 32.11 0.54 1.46
N ARG A 391 32.77 -0.57 1.15
CA ARG A 391 32.14 -1.73 0.48
C ARG A 391 31.09 -2.42 1.35
N LEU A 392 31.14 -2.25 2.67
CA LEU A 392 30.17 -2.79 3.63
C LEU A 392 28.95 -1.89 3.86
N LEU A 393 28.99 -0.65 3.34
CA LEU A 393 27.92 0.32 3.59
C LEU A 393 26.52 -0.16 3.16
N PRO A 394 26.32 -0.83 1.99
CA PRO A 394 24.97 -1.25 1.62
C PRO A 394 24.36 -2.23 2.65
N GLU A 395 25.11 -3.23 3.08
CA GLU A 395 24.64 -4.20 4.07
C GLU A 395 24.41 -3.55 5.44
N THR A 396 25.31 -2.66 5.84
CA THR A 396 25.18 -1.90 7.11
C THR A 396 23.96 -1.00 7.10
N VAL A 397 23.74 -0.27 6.02
CA VAL A 397 22.55 0.61 5.87
C VAL A 397 21.27 -0.22 5.87
N ALA A 398 21.23 -1.33 5.15
CA ALA A 398 20.06 -2.21 5.14
C ALA A 398 19.77 -2.81 6.52
N PHE A 399 20.80 -3.32 7.22
CA PHE A 399 20.65 -3.85 8.57
C PHE A 399 20.15 -2.77 9.54
N ALA A 400 20.76 -1.58 9.52
CA ALA A 400 20.31 -0.45 10.32
C ALA A 400 18.86 -0.05 10.00
N THR A 401 18.48 -0.05 8.70
CA THR A 401 17.10 0.23 8.30
C THR A 401 16.13 -0.80 8.87
N VAL A 402 16.45 -2.10 8.83
CA VAL A 402 15.61 -3.16 9.41
C VAL A 402 15.46 -2.96 10.93
N VAL A 403 16.55 -2.76 11.66
CA VAL A 403 16.51 -2.58 13.12
C VAL A 403 15.73 -1.30 13.49
N ILE A 404 16.03 -0.18 12.86
CA ILE A 404 15.37 1.09 13.16
C ILE A 404 13.89 1.03 12.77
N SER A 405 13.54 0.41 11.64
CA SER A 405 12.13 0.26 11.23
C SER A 405 11.32 -0.59 12.22
N MET A 406 11.92 -1.64 12.80
CA MET A 406 11.26 -2.43 13.87
C MET A 406 10.98 -1.58 15.10
N ILE A 407 11.94 -0.74 15.51
CA ILE A 407 11.77 0.17 16.64
C ILE A 407 10.71 1.23 16.33
N VAL A 408 10.75 1.80 15.12
CA VAL A 408 9.74 2.78 14.65
C VAL A 408 8.35 2.17 14.59
N ILE A 409 8.23 0.90 14.19
CA ILE A 409 6.93 0.20 14.20
C ILE A 409 6.43 0.05 15.63
N ALA A 410 7.26 -0.48 16.52
CA ALA A 410 6.86 -0.77 17.90
C ALA A 410 6.49 0.49 18.70
N TYR A 411 7.28 1.53 18.59
CA TYR A 411 7.14 2.75 19.41
C TYR A 411 6.52 3.96 18.69
N GLY A 412 6.36 3.90 17.37
CA GLY A 412 5.79 4.98 16.57
C GLY A 412 4.52 4.56 15.83
N LEU A 413 4.62 3.52 14.98
CA LEU A 413 3.51 3.14 14.11
C LEU A 413 2.33 2.53 14.88
N ILE A 414 2.58 1.65 15.86
CA ILE A 414 1.51 1.03 16.66
C ILE A 414 0.71 2.10 17.40
N PRO A 415 1.29 3.02 18.21
CA PRO A 415 0.54 4.08 18.87
C PRO A 415 -0.22 5.01 17.90
N VAL A 416 0.36 5.29 16.72
CA VAL A 416 -0.35 6.08 15.69
C VAL A 416 -1.53 5.30 15.12
N ALA A 417 -1.37 3.99 14.90
CA ALA A 417 -2.46 3.14 14.42
C ALA A 417 -3.58 3.03 15.46
N GLU A 418 -3.26 2.93 16.75
CA GLU A 418 -4.24 2.96 17.84
C GLU A 418 -5.06 4.27 17.83
N SER A 419 -4.40 5.43 17.64
CA SER A 419 -5.09 6.71 17.54
C SER A 419 -5.95 6.87 16.28
N ARG A 420 -5.80 5.97 15.30
CA ARG A 420 -6.57 5.93 14.04
C ARG A 420 -7.56 4.77 13.97
N SER A 421 -7.71 4.00 15.05
CA SER A 421 -8.60 2.83 15.12
C SER A 421 -9.69 3.03 16.16
N GLY A 422 -10.88 2.51 15.90
CA GLY A 422 -11.96 2.43 16.89
C GLY A 422 -11.83 1.24 17.84
N LYS A 423 -10.80 0.37 17.68
CA LYS A 423 -10.66 -0.90 18.40
C LYS A 423 -10.87 -0.78 19.91
N GLU A 424 -10.11 0.11 20.56
CA GLU A 424 -10.16 0.27 22.01
C GLU A 424 -11.53 0.73 22.51
N ALA A 425 -12.15 1.68 21.79
CA ALA A 425 -13.42 2.27 22.19
C ALA A 425 -14.60 1.29 22.11
N VAL A 426 -14.49 0.23 21.32
CA VAL A 426 -15.62 -0.68 21.09
C VAL A 426 -15.48 -2.04 21.80
N GLN A 427 -14.37 -2.30 22.49
CA GLN A 427 -14.15 -3.59 23.17
C GLN A 427 -15.18 -3.92 24.25
N SER A 428 -15.77 -2.90 24.86
CA SER A 428 -16.77 -3.06 25.93
C SER A 428 -18.21 -3.09 25.42
N ILE A 429 -18.43 -2.93 24.10
CA ILE A 429 -19.77 -2.87 23.51
C ILE A 429 -20.29 -4.30 23.28
N PRO A 430 -21.47 -4.68 23.83
CA PRO A 430 -22.09 -5.97 23.57
C PRO A 430 -22.45 -6.16 22.09
N ALA A 431 -22.35 -7.39 21.58
CA ALA A 431 -22.62 -7.68 20.17
C ALA A 431 -24.07 -7.39 19.70
N GLN A 432 -25.03 -7.32 20.64
CA GLN A 432 -26.45 -7.03 20.34
C GLN A 432 -26.81 -5.54 20.52
N ALA A 433 -25.85 -4.70 20.89
CA ALA A 433 -26.08 -3.27 21.09
C ALA A 433 -26.30 -2.55 19.74
N GLU A 434 -27.00 -1.43 19.79
CA GLU A 434 -27.02 -0.47 18.68
C GLU A 434 -25.84 0.51 18.81
N LEU A 435 -25.18 0.80 17.71
CA LEU A 435 -24.01 1.68 17.67
C LEU A 435 -24.27 2.88 16.76
N ALA A 436 -24.19 4.09 17.31
CA ALA A 436 -24.16 5.33 16.56
C ALA A 436 -22.78 6.01 16.69
N ILE A 437 -22.43 6.84 15.72
CA ILE A 437 -21.17 7.58 15.68
C ILE A 437 -21.46 9.04 15.36
N TYR A 438 -20.89 9.98 16.13
CA TYR A 438 -21.02 11.40 15.89
C TYR A 438 -19.70 12.04 15.45
N GLY A 439 -19.75 12.76 14.34
CA GLY A 439 -18.66 13.53 13.75
C GLY A 439 -17.90 12.81 12.66
N TYR A 440 -17.20 11.72 12.92
CA TYR A 440 -16.41 11.00 11.92
C TYR A 440 -16.67 9.51 11.97
N TYR A 441 -17.12 8.95 10.88
CA TYR A 441 -17.43 7.52 10.79
C TYR A 441 -16.20 6.62 10.92
N SER A 442 -16.29 5.59 11.72
CA SER A 442 -15.21 4.63 11.98
C SER A 442 -15.56 3.24 11.45
N THR A 443 -15.06 2.92 10.28
CA THR A 443 -15.19 1.57 9.69
C THR A 443 -14.50 0.51 10.55
N SER A 444 -13.40 0.88 11.22
CA SER A 444 -12.70 -0.04 12.12
C SER A 444 -13.57 -0.42 13.34
N ALA A 445 -14.41 0.49 13.85
CA ALA A 445 -15.37 0.15 14.89
C ALA A 445 -16.36 -0.93 14.43
N VAL A 446 -16.86 -0.82 13.19
CA VAL A 446 -17.74 -1.85 12.58
C VAL A 446 -16.99 -3.17 12.39
N PHE A 447 -15.74 -3.12 11.92
CA PHE A 447 -14.91 -4.32 11.75
C PHE A 447 -14.75 -5.13 13.04
N TYR A 448 -14.47 -4.43 14.18
CA TYR A 448 -14.22 -5.08 15.47
C TYR A 448 -15.49 -5.53 16.19
N THR A 449 -16.58 -4.79 16.07
CA THR A 449 -17.85 -5.16 16.73
C THR A 449 -18.70 -6.12 15.90
N GLY A 450 -18.60 -6.07 14.58
CA GLY A 450 -19.58 -6.69 13.68
C GLY A 450 -20.93 -5.96 13.63
N ILE A 451 -21.07 -4.85 14.38
CA ILE A 451 -22.30 -4.04 14.39
C ILE A 451 -22.20 -2.98 13.31
N THR A 452 -23.17 -2.91 12.40
CA THR A 452 -23.27 -1.82 11.43
C THR A 452 -23.63 -0.53 12.17
N ALA A 453 -22.62 0.31 12.44
CA ALA A 453 -22.80 1.60 13.07
C ALA A 453 -23.52 2.59 12.13
N ARG A 454 -24.23 3.58 12.71
CA ARG A 454 -24.88 4.65 11.96
C ARG A 454 -24.27 5.99 12.28
N LEU A 455 -23.95 6.79 11.24
CA LEU A 455 -23.48 8.16 11.41
C LEU A 455 -24.65 9.05 11.82
N LEU A 456 -24.56 9.68 12.97
CA LEU A 456 -25.55 10.63 13.46
C LEU A 456 -25.36 11.96 12.75
N SER A 457 -26.32 12.34 11.89
CA SER A 457 -26.32 13.58 11.12
C SER A 457 -27.74 13.96 10.70
N ASP A 458 -28.12 15.24 10.90
CA ASP A 458 -29.34 15.79 10.32
C ASP A 458 -29.08 16.43 8.93
N GLU A 459 -27.83 16.60 8.58
CA GLU A 459 -27.48 17.02 7.22
C GLU A 459 -27.67 15.80 6.30
N VAL A 460 -28.81 15.74 5.63
CA VAL A 460 -28.86 15.04 4.33
C VAL A 460 -27.77 15.72 3.51
N GLU A 461 -26.67 15.01 3.23
CA GLU A 461 -25.62 15.54 2.37
C GLU A 461 -26.26 16.10 1.10
N SER A 462 -26.55 17.40 1.14
CA SER A 462 -27.06 18.17 0.01
C SER A 462 -25.94 18.18 -1.01
N GLY A 463 -26.09 17.34 -2.01
CA GLY A 463 -25.13 16.90 -3.02
C GLY A 463 -24.34 17.98 -3.74
N GLY A 464 -23.43 18.64 -3.05
CA GLY A 464 -22.47 19.56 -3.67
C GLY A 464 -21.12 18.90 -3.97
N ASP A 465 -20.71 17.89 -3.21
CA ASP A 465 -19.44 17.20 -3.45
C ASP A 465 -19.66 15.92 -4.25
N VAL A 466 -18.99 15.84 -5.41
CA VAL A 466 -19.03 14.67 -6.31
C VAL A 466 -18.53 13.41 -5.59
N TRP A 467 -17.75 13.57 -4.52
CA TRP A 467 -17.16 12.48 -3.73
C TRP A 467 -18.05 11.99 -2.57
N SER A 468 -19.17 12.67 -2.26
CA SER A 468 -20.10 12.28 -1.19
C SER A 468 -20.63 10.85 -1.34
N LYS A 469 -20.83 10.39 -2.58
CA LYS A 469 -21.29 9.03 -2.91
C LYS A 469 -20.18 7.98 -2.91
N LYS A 470 -18.96 8.32 -2.52
CA LYS A 470 -17.81 7.40 -2.52
C LYS A 470 -17.96 6.27 -1.51
N TYR A 471 -18.61 6.54 -0.39
CA TYR A 471 -18.83 5.60 0.70
C TYR A 471 -20.32 5.50 1.01
N ASN A 472 -20.85 4.28 1.07
CA ASN A 472 -22.25 4.02 1.46
C ASN A 472 -22.36 4.02 3.01
N ILE A 473 -22.02 5.15 3.66
CA ILE A 473 -22.06 5.24 5.12
C ILE A 473 -23.52 5.24 5.58
N PRO A 474 -23.96 4.29 6.43
CA PRO A 474 -25.29 4.29 7.01
C PRO A 474 -25.48 5.52 7.90
N GLN A 475 -26.58 6.25 7.71
CA GLN A 475 -26.89 7.47 8.47
C GLN A 475 -28.14 7.28 9.34
N ILE A 476 -28.25 8.08 10.39
CA ILE A 476 -29.40 8.19 11.24
C ILE A 476 -29.59 9.67 11.65
N SER A 477 -30.82 10.18 11.60
CA SER A 477 -31.13 11.54 12.08
C SER A 477 -31.21 11.61 13.61
N PHE A 478 -31.09 12.81 14.17
CA PHE A 478 -31.28 13.00 15.61
C PHE A 478 -32.70 12.60 16.04
N SER A 479 -33.72 12.91 15.26
CA SER A 479 -35.11 12.54 15.52
C SER A 479 -35.34 11.03 15.50
N GLU A 480 -34.74 10.32 14.52
CA GLU A 480 -34.83 8.85 14.45
C GLU A 480 -34.09 8.19 15.62
N LEU A 481 -32.90 8.66 15.98
CA LEU A 481 -32.15 8.13 17.13
C LEU A 481 -32.94 8.36 18.42
N GLN A 482 -33.59 9.51 18.57
CA GLN A 482 -34.45 9.81 19.75
C GLN A 482 -35.61 8.81 19.87
N LEU A 483 -36.26 8.43 18.76
CA LEU A 483 -37.30 7.41 18.77
C LEU A 483 -36.73 6.03 19.19
N ARG A 484 -35.55 5.67 18.72
CA ARG A 484 -34.89 4.40 19.07
C ARG A 484 -34.47 4.34 20.54
N ILE A 485 -34.06 5.46 21.12
CA ILE A 485 -33.72 5.55 22.55
C ILE A 485 -34.90 5.08 23.45
N HIS A 486 -36.13 5.30 23.01
CA HIS A 486 -37.32 4.81 23.75
C HIS A 486 -37.63 3.32 23.52
N GLN A 487 -37.04 2.70 22.46
CA GLN A 487 -37.32 1.32 22.09
C GLN A 487 -36.22 0.32 22.51
N SER A 488 -34.97 0.77 22.58
CA SER A 488 -33.81 -0.08 22.85
C SER A 488 -33.05 0.43 24.08
N ARG A 489 -32.63 -0.50 24.96
CA ARG A 489 -31.88 -0.17 26.19
C ARG A 489 -30.37 -0.08 25.99
N ASP A 490 -29.82 -0.79 24.99
CA ASP A 490 -28.39 -0.89 24.78
C ASP A 490 -27.94 -0.10 23.54
N ILE A 491 -28.01 1.23 23.64
CA ILE A 491 -27.51 2.14 22.60
C ILE A 491 -26.22 2.77 23.08
N TYR A 492 -25.19 2.64 22.24
CA TYR A 492 -23.87 3.23 22.43
C TYR A 492 -23.61 4.30 21.37
N LEU A 493 -22.93 5.38 21.76
CA LEU A 493 -22.55 6.47 20.88
C LEU A 493 -21.05 6.74 21.00
N LEU A 494 -20.35 6.69 19.87
CA LEU A 494 -18.98 7.13 19.76
C LEU A 494 -18.95 8.60 19.33
N VAL A 495 -18.36 9.45 20.15
CA VAL A 495 -18.20 10.89 19.89
C VAL A 495 -16.72 11.18 19.67
N ARG A 496 -16.38 11.83 18.56
CA ARG A 496 -15.00 12.28 18.32
C ARG A 496 -14.70 13.46 19.27
N PRO A 497 -13.51 13.50 19.93
CA PRO A 497 -13.16 14.60 20.85
C PRO A 497 -13.28 16.00 20.22
N THR A 498 -12.97 16.13 18.92
CA THR A 498 -13.12 17.41 18.18
C THR A 498 -14.57 17.87 18.01
N ASN A 499 -15.54 16.97 18.12
CA ASN A 499 -16.97 17.24 17.98
C ASN A 499 -17.72 17.18 19.33
N LEU A 500 -16.98 17.07 20.44
CA LEU A 500 -17.57 16.97 21.77
C LEU A 500 -18.41 18.19 22.15
N SER A 501 -17.88 19.39 21.85
CA SER A 501 -18.60 20.63 22.11
C SER A 501 -19.98 20.66 21.43
N ASP A 502 -19.99 20.29 20.13
CA ASP A 502 -21.22 20.29 19.33
C ASP A 502 -22.21 19.22 19.82
N PHE A 503 -21.70 18.05 20.19
CA PHE A 503 -22.51 16.99 20.76
C PHE A 503 -23.16 17.42 22.09
N LEU A 504 -22.41 18.04 22.99
CA LEU A 504 -22.94 18.50 24.30
C LEU A 504 -24.02 19.57 24.17
N HIS A 505 -24.07 20.33 23.10
CA HIS A 505 -25.14 21.27 22.78
C HIS A 505 -26.31 20.61 22.00
N SER A 506 -26.21 19.35 21.64
CA SER A 506 -27.26 18.62 20.92
C SER A 506 -28.43 18.23 21.82
N PRO A 507 -29.64 18.03 21.27
CA PRO A 507 -30.82 17.59 22.04
C PRO A 507 -30.65 16.24 22.74
N LEU A 508 -29.69 15.42 22.29
CA LEU A 508 -29.45 14.08 22.81
C LEU A 508 -28.43 14.02 23.95
N ALA A 509 -27.66 15.08 24.19
CA ALA A 509 -26.58 15.07 25.19
C ALA A 509 -27.02 14.57 26.55
N ASN A 510 -28.19 15.03 27.04
CA ASN A 510 -28.75 14.67 28.35
C ASN A 510 -29.26 13.23 28.44
N GLN A 511 -29.37 12.52 27.31
CA GLN A 511 -29.87 11.15 27.25
C GLN A 511 -28.76 10.11 27.31
N PHE A 512 -27.50 10.55 27.27
CA PHE A 512 -26.32 9.73 27.31
C PHE A 512 -25.38 10.13 28.43
N HIS A 513 -24.69 9.16 29.02
CA HIS A 513 -23.57 9.40 29.93
C HIS A 513 -22.28 8.81 29.38
N GLN A 514 -21.18 9.45 29.66
CA GLN A 514 -19.86 8.97 29.24
C GLN A 514 -19.44 7.74 30.06
N THR A 515 -19.08 6.67 29.38
CA THR A 515 -18.62 5.41 30.00
C THR A 515 -17.14 5.15 29.78
N GLY A 516 -16.51 5.81 28.80
CA GLY A 516 -15.09 5.67 28.52
C GLY A 516 -14.51 6.83 27.73
N GLU A 517 -13.19 7.01 27.88
CA GLU A 517 -12.41 7.96 27.10
C GLU A 517 -11.23 7.21 26.49
N TYR A 518 -11.13 7.26 25.17
CA TYR A 518 -10.11 6.59 24.37
C TYR A 518 -9.44 7.60 23.44
N ARG A 519 -8.27 7.27 22.92
CA ARG A 519 -7.48 8.19 22.06
C ARG A 519 -8.26 8.80 20.89
N LYS A 520 -9.13 8.01 20.26
CA LYS A 520 -9.89 8.43 19.07
C LYS A 520 -11.30 8.87 19.37
N PHE A 521 -11.96 8.25 20.36
CA PHE A 521 -13.38 8.43 20.68
C PHE A 521 -13.64 8.50 22.18
N LEU A 522 -14.66 9.26 22.52
CA LEU A 522 -15.37 9.18 23.79
C LEU A 522 -16.54 8.22 23.60
N LEU A 523 -16.69 7.27 24.52
CA LEU A 523 -17.78 6.31 24.49
C LEU A 523 -18.87 6.76 25.45
N TYR A 524 -20.08 6.86 24.94
CA TYR A 524 -21.29 7.20 25.68
C TYR A 524 -22.23 6.00 25.62
N LYS A 525 -22.97 5.78 26.71
CA LYS A 525 -24.07 4.83 26.80
C LYS A 525 -25.37 5.58 27.16
N ARG A 526 -26.48 5.11 26.60
CA ARG A 526 -27.82 5.62 26.96
C ARG A 526 -28.08 5.53 28.46
N ASN A 527 -28.73 6.54 29.04
CA ASN A 527 -29.12 6.57 30.44
C ASN A 527 -30.21 5.51 30.72
N GLU A 528 -30.07 4.72 31.79
CA GLU A 528 -31.01 3.67 32.16
C GLU A 528 -32.35 4.20 32.65
N SER A 529 -32.42 5.47 33.06
CA SER A 529 -33.58 6.13 33.62
C SER A 529 -34.59 6.66 32.59
N LEU A 530 -34.32 6.49 31.29
CA LEU A 530 -35.18 6.88 30.19
C LEU A 530 -35.86 5.64 29.57
#